data_df43ee1ebea127a645dbc22c63de9b32
#
_entry.id   df43ee1ebea127a645dbc22c63de9b32
#
_cell.length_a   1.000
_cell.length_b   1.000
_cell.length_c   1.000
_cell.angle_alpha   90.00
_cell.angle_beta   90.00
_cell.angle_gamma   90.00
#
_symmetry.space_group_name_H-M   'P 1'
#
loop_
_entity.id
_entity.type
_entity.pdbx_description
1 polymer ?
#
loop_
_entity_poly.entity_id
_entity_poly.type
_entity_poly.pdbx_seq_one_letter_code
_entity_poly.pdbx_strand_id
1 'polypeptide(L)'
;MKLSTALLLLSTPGALSFSAPAKSAPMPLSNTDASGNTVDPLLIRAARGEKTERVPVWMMRQAGRHIKEYRDLCKKYPTFRERSEIPDVAVEVSLQPWRNYQTDGCILFSDILTPLPGMGVDFDIDEKVGPVVTPMRTYDDVKKMHLIDPSTAAPFVAEALRTLREEVTPETAVLGFVGCPYTLATYLVEGKTSKEYLEIKKMAFTEPKLLHMILKNLADSLAEYALFQIENGAQLIQIFDSWAGHLSPRDYDEFAAPYQKMILDKIKEKYPTVPTVTYIKHSGALIERMAATGVDVVSLDWTVDMAEGRERIANGRAKAGISGPGGVQGNLDPGVLFGDFATIKERAEEIMKKAGPTGHVMNLGHGIEAATPEENAAYFIETVRNFRHEA
;
A
#
# COMPACT_ATOMS: atom_id res chain seq x y z
N MET A 1 -23.50 8.10 -77.90
CA MET A 1 -23.11 8.62 -76.61
C MET A 1 -23.87 7.84 -75.56
N LYS A 2 -23.22 6.91 -74.82
CA LYS A 2 -23.79 6.14 -73.73
C LYS A 2 -23.03 6.55 -72.47
N LEU A 3 -23.75 7.16 -71.53
CA LEU A 3 -23.25 7.45 -70.20
C LEU A 3 -23.34 6.17 -69.36
N SER A 4 -22.22 5.75 -68.82
CA SER A 4 -22.10 4.65 -67.89
C SER A 4 -22.10 5.22 -66.49
N THR A 5 -23.11 4.86 -65.67
CA THR A 5 -23.24 5.24 -64.25
C THR A 5 -22.50 4.21 -63.41
N ALA A 6 -21.40 4.60 -62.80
CA ALA A 6 -20.68 3.78 -61.84
C ALA A 6 -21.33 3.91 -60.46
N LEU A 7 -21.79 2.80 -59.91
CA LEU A 7 -22.37 2.69 -58.58
C LEU A 7 -21.21 2.51 -57.59
N LEU A 8 -20.96 3.50 -56.71
CA LEU A 8 -20.03 3.40 -55.61
C LEU A 8 -20.70 2.60 -54.45
N LEU A 9 -20.22 1.41 -54.20
CA LEU A 9 -20.54 0.65 -53.01
C LEU A 9 -19.74 1.21 -51.82
N LEU A 10 -20.40 1.91 -50.89
CA LEU A 10 -19.86 2.31 -49.60
C LEU A 10 -19.80 1.06 -48.71
N SER A 11 -18.58 0.56 -48.46
CA SER A 11 -18.32 -0.45 -47.43
C SER A 11 -18.44 0.18 -46.06
N THR A 12 -19.36 -0.31 -45.23
CA THR A 12 -19.45 0.02 -43.83
C THR A 12 -18.21 -0.48 -43.09
N PRO A 13 -17.60 0.33 -42.18
CA PRO A 13 -16.52 -0.18 -41.34
C PRO A 13 -17.08 -1.23 -40.34
N GLY A 14 -16.52 -2.43 -40.42
CA GLY A 14 -16.80 -3.47 -39.47
C GLY A 14 -16.45 -3.02 -38.03
N ALA A 15 -17.40 -3.10 -37.14
CA ALA A 15 -17.17 -2.89 -35.71
C ALA A 15 -16.18 -3.97 -35.23
N LEU A 16 -14.97 -3.55 -34.90
CA LEU A 16 -14.02 -4.37 -34.16
C LEU A 16 -14.66 -4.61 -32.77
N SER A 17 -15.18 -5.80 -32.53
CA SER A 17 -15.58 -6.21 -31.19
C SER A 17 -14.30 -6.44 -30.39
N PHE A 18 -13.96 -5.51 -29.51
CA PHE A 18 -13.02 -5.77 -28.46
C PHE A 18 -13.66 -6.75 -27.47
N SER A 19 -13.29 -8.02 -27.59
CA SER A 19 -13.56 -8.96 -26.49
C SER A 19 -12.74 -8.53 -25.29
N ALA A 20 -13.39 -8.36 -24.14
CA ALA A 20 -12.67 -8.13 -22.89
C ALA A 20 -11.62 -9.25 -22.70
N PRO A 21 -10.40 -8.91 -22.27
CA PRO A 21 -9.38 -9.93 -22.06
C PRO A 21 -9.89 -10.96 -21.06
N ALA A 22 -9.74 -12.24 -21.40
CA ALA A 22 -10.12 -13.35 -20.51
C ALA A 22 -9.43 -13.16 -19.16
N LYS A 23 -10.17 -13.24 -18.04
CA LYS A 23 -9.59 -13.15 -16.69
C LYS A 23 -8.52 -14.24 -16.58
N SER A 24 -7.26 -13.84 -16.45
CA SER A 24 -6.18 -14.78 -16.21
C SER A 24 -6.37 -15.50 -14.86
N ALA A 25 -5.93 -16.74 -14.76
CA ALA A 25 -5.99 -17.47 -13.48
C ALA A 25 -5.20 -16.72 -12.39
N PRO A 26 -5.66 -16.75 -11.13
CA PRO A 26 -4.93 -16.17 -10.02
C PRO A 26 -3.52 -16.73 -9.91
N MET A 27 -2.55 -15.88 -9.58
CA MET A 27 -1.17 -16.32 -9.35
C MET A 27 -1.05 -17.10 -8.03
N PRO A 28 -0.14 -18.08 -7.92
CA PRO A 28 0.15 -18.76 -6.66
C PRO A 28 0.63 -17.77 -5.59
N LEU A 29 0.22 -17.95 -4.34
CA LEU A 29 0.66 -17.09 -3.23
C LEU A 29 2.12 -17.37 -2.81
N SER A 30 2.56 -18.62 -2.88
CA SER A 30 3.94 -19.02 -2.65
C SER A 30 4.76 -18.93 -3.94
N ASN A 31 6.06 -18.80 -3.78
CA ASN A 31 7.03 -18.86 -4.88
C ASN A 31 7.53 -20.29 -5.11
N THR A 32 8.25 -20.50 -6.21
CA THR A 32 8.91 -21.78 -6.51
C THR A 32 10.37 -21.47 -6.84
N ASP A 33 11.30 -22.16 -6.18
CA ASP A 33 12.73 -22.03 -6.48
C ASP A 33 13.13 -22.77 -7.77
N ALA A 34 14.37 -22.60 -8.19
CA ALA A 34 14.91 -23.26 -9.39
C ALA A 34 14.90 -24.81 -9.31
N SER A 35 14.75 -25.37 -8.12
CA SER A 35 14.67 -26.82 -7.87
C SER A 35 13.23 -27.32 -7.81
N GLY A 36 12.23 -26.44 -7.97
CA GLY A 36 10.80 -26.76 -7.91
C GLY A 36 10.23 -26.80 -6.48
N ASN A 37 10.97 -26.37 -5.45
CA ASN A 37 10.48 -26.36 -4.09
C ASN A 37 9.63 -25.09 -3.84
N THR A 38 8.59 -25.24 -3.04
CA THR A 38 7.78 -24.11 -2.58
C THR A 38 8.58 -23.26 -1.59
N VAL A 39 8.64 -21.94 -1.83
CA VAL A 39 9.33 -20.97 -0.98
C VAL A 39 8.31 -19.92 -0.50
N ASP A 40 8.17 -19.80 0.82
CA ASP A 40 7.47 -18.67 1.43
C ASP A 40 8.51 -17.57 1.77
N PRO A 41 8.39 -16.37 1.20
CA PRO A 41 9.33 -15.28 1.47
C PRO A 41 9.46 -14.98 2.96
N LEU A 42 10.67 -14.63 3.39
CA LEU A 42 10.98 -14.30 4.79
C LEU A 42 10.01 -13.29 5.39
N LEU A 43 9.68 -12.24 4.62
CA LEU A 43 8.76 -11.19 5.04
C LEU A 43 7.34 -11.73 5.28
N ILE A 44 6.88 -12.64 4.44
CA ILE A 44 5.55 -13.26 4.57
C ILE A 44 5.48 -14.14 5.82
N ARG A 45 6.51 -14.92 6.07
CA ARG A 45 6.63 -15.77 7.27
C ARG A 45 6.64 -14.93 8.55
N ALA A 46 7.44 -13.87 8.58
CA ALA A 46 7.46 -12.93 9.71
C ALA A 46 6.10 -12.24 9.92
N ALA A 47 5.44 -11.80 8.85
CA ALA A 47 4.13 -11.16 8.93
C ALA A 47 3.02 -12.10 9.45
N ARG A 48 3.18 -13.42 9.27
CA ARG A 48 2.32 -14.45 9.87
C ARG A 48 2.67 -14.77 11.34
N GLY A 49 3.71 -14.13 11.89
CA GLY A 49 4.18 -14.38 13.27
C GLY A 49 5.09 -15.60 13.43
N GLU A 50 5.58 -16.17 12.34
CA GLU A 50 6.52 -17.29 12.37
C GLU A 50 7.89 -16.83 12.88
N LYS A 51 8.65 -17.77 13.48
CA LYS A 51 10.07 -17.54 13.79
C LYS A 51 10.86 -17.59 12.49
N THR A 52 11.66 -16.55 12.25
CA THR A 52 12.49 -16.42 11.06
C THR A 52 13.97 -16.41 11.42
N GLU A 53 14.82 -16.76 10.48
CA GLU A 53 16.31 -16.80 10.63
C GLU A 53 16.94 -15.43 10.85
N ARG A 54 16.25 -14.36 10.45
CA ARG A 54 16.59 -12.95 10.69
C ARG A 54 15.33 -12.07 10.55
N VAL A 55 15.43 -10.81 10.91
CA VAL A 55 14.38 -9.83 10.70
C VAL A 55 14.33 -9.47 9.21
N PRO A 56 13.16 -9.58 8.53
CA PRO A 56 12.98 -9.06 7.18
C PRO A 56 12.89 -7.54 7.18
N VAL A 57 13.29 -6.91 6.05
CA VAL A 57 13.33 -5.45 5.92
C VAL A 57 12.88 -4.96 4.55
N TRP A 58 12.10 -3.89 4.57
CA TRP A 58 11.83 -3.02 3.43
C TRP A 58 11.61 -1.60 3.92
N MET A 59 11.57 -0.60 3.05
CA MET A 59 11.37 0.79 3.46
C MET A 59 10.12 1.38 2.81
N MET A 60 9.28 1.99 3.61
CA MET A 60 8.14 2.76 3.11
C MET A 60 8.62 3.84 2.15
N ARG A 61 8.02 3.91 0.94
CA ARG A 61 8.43 4.77 -0.18
C ARG A 61 9.87 4.51 -0.67
N GLN A 62 10.36 3.27 -0.54
CA GLN A 62 11.70 2.86 -0.98
C GLN A 62 11.99 3.17 -2.45
N ALA A 63 11.00 3.07 -3.33
CA ALA A 63 11.10 3.55 -4.70
C ALA A 63 10.82 5.05 -4.74
N GLY A 64 11.82 5.88 -5.10
CA GLY A 64 11.58 7.31 -5.05
C GLY A 64 12.81 8.21 -5.18
N ARG A 65 12.61 9.48 -4.86
CA ARG A 65 13.53 10.60 -5.17
C ARG A 65 14.91 10.51 -4.54
N HIS A 66 15.11 9.74 -3.47
CA HIS A 66 16.43 9.53 -2.89
C HIS A 66 17.35 8.74 -3.84
N ILE A 67 16.79 7.86 -4.71
CA ILE A 67 17.55 7.06 -5.67
C ILE A 67 17.89 7.90 -6.91
N LYS A 68 19.15 7.90 -7.32
CA LYS A 68 19.62 8.64 -8.51
C LYS A 68 18.94 8.13 -9.79
N GLU A 69 18.84 6.83 -9.95
CA GLU A 69 18.20 6.19 -11.12
C GLU A 69 16.73 6.63 -11.27
N TYR A 70 15.99 6.74 -10.17
CA TYR A 70 14.64 7.28 -10.18
C TYR A 70 14.61 8.74 -10.63
N ARG A 71 15.53 9.59 -10.15
CA ARG A 71 15.62 10.99 -10.57
C ARG A 71 15.95 11.13 -12.06
N ASP A 72 16.77 10.23 -12.60
CA ASP A 72 17.08 10.21 -14.03
C ASP A 72 15.88 9.73 -14.86
N LEU A 73 15.13 8.75 -14.37
CA LEU A 73 13.90 8.26 -15.00
C LEU A 73 12.79 9.34 -15.04
N CYS A 74 12.69 10.20 -14.00
CA CYS A 74 11.76 11.32 -13.98
C CYS A 74 11.99 12.33 -15.11
N LYS A 75 13.19 12.42 -15.67
CA LYS A 75 13.48 13.30 -16.85
C LYS A 75 12.83 12.76 -18.13
N LYS A 76 12.69 11.42 -18.23
CA LYS A 76 12.09 10.75 -19.38
C LYS A 76 10.56 10.63 -19.23
N TYR A 77 10.10 10.39 -18.01
CA TYR A 77 8.68 10.25 -17.66
C TYR A 77 8.34 11.30 -16.59
N PRO A 78 7.99 12.53 -16.99
CA PRO A 78 7.90 13.66 -16.07
C PRO A 78 6.74 13.58 -15.10
N THR A 79 5.60 13.00 -15.48
CA THR A 79 4.44 12.93 -14.59
C THR A 79 4.46 11.68 -13.70
N PHE A 80 3.87 11.78 -12.52
CA PHE A 80 3.74 10.63 -11.63
C PHE A 80 2.88 9.52 -12.27
N ARG A 81 1.82 9.89 -12.98
CA ARG A 81 0.92 8.95 -13.63
C ARG A 81 1.63 8.15 -14.72
N GLU A 82 2.46 8.77 -15.56
CA GLU A 82 3.29 8.02 -16.52
C GLU A 82 4.16 6.97 -15.82
N ARG A 83 4.78 7.34 -14.68
CA ARG A 83 5.65 6.42 -13.94
C ARG A 83 4.92 5.29 -13.24
N SER A 84 3.65 5.47 -12.89
CA SER A 84 2.85 4.48 -12.15
C SER A 84 1.83 3.72 -13.01
N GLU A 85 1.47 4.25 -14.19
CA GLU A 85 0.43 3.67 -15.05
C GLU A 85 1.00 3.01 -16.32
N ILE A 86 2.27 3.25 -16.66
CA ILE A 86 2.98 2.49 -17.70
C ILE A 86 3.62 1.27 -17.03
N PRO A 87 3.19 0.03 -17.33
CA PRO A 87 3.62 -1.17 -16.58
C PRO A 87 5.13 -1.32 -16.50
N ASP A 88 5.85 -1.27 -17.63
CA ASP A 88 7.31 -1.43 -17.65
C ASP A 88 8.03 -0.37 -16.80
N VAL A 89 7.50 0.85 -16.76
CA VAL A 89 8.09 1.94 -15.97
C VAL A 89 7.80 1.74 -14.48
N ALA A 90 6.59 1.34 -14.12
CA ALA A 90 6.23 1.04 -12.74
C ALA A 90 7.04 -0.16 -12.20
N VAL A 91 7.25 -1.17 -13.01
CA VAL A 91 8.12 -2.33 -12.70
C VAL A 91 9.55 -1.87 -12.47
N GLU A 92 10.12 -1.12 -13.42
CA GLU A 92 11.50 -0.61 -13.29
C GLU A 92 11.68 0.18 -11.99
N VAL A 93 10.77 1.12 -11.70
CA VAL A 93 10.83 1.92 -10.48
C VAL A 93 10.71 1.06 -9.22
N SER A 94 9.83 0.05 -9.24
CA SER A 94 9.64 -0.87 -8.09
C SER A 94 10.89 -1.71 -7.82
N LEU A 95 11.61 -2.12 -8.87
CA LEU A 95 12.80 -2.96 -8.79
C LEU A 95 14.06 -2.21 -8.36
N GLN A 96 14.17 -0.89 -8.60
CA GLN A 96 15.37 -0.11 -8.25
C GLN A 96 15.82 -0.31 -6.79
N PRO A 97 14.98 -0.12 -5.76
CA PRO A 97 15.41 -0.32 -4.37
C PRO A 97 15.73 -1.78 -4.05
N TRP A 98 15.03 -2.73 -4.66
CA TRP A 98 15.32 -4.15 -4.49
C TRP A 98 16.70 -4.51 -5.06
N ARG A 99 17.04 -4.03 -6.25
CA ARG A 99 18.36 -4.24 -6.85
C ARG A 99 19.47 -3.54 -6.05
N ASN A 100 19.23 -2.30 -5.62
CA ASN A 100 20.25 -1.49 -4.97
C ASN A 100 20.49 -1.89 -3.51
N TYR A 101 19.46 -2.32 -2.80
CA TYR A 101 19.52 -2.55 -1.34
C TYR A 101 19.22 -4.01 -0.95
N GLN A 102 18.72 -4.84 -1.87
CA GLN A 102 18.32 -6.22 -1.60
C GLN A 102 17.27 -6.32 -0.48
N THR A 103 16.23 -5.52 -0.56
CA THR A 103 15.10 -5.54 0.37
C THR A 103 14.34 -6.86 0.30
N ASP A 104 13.75 -7.31 1.41
CA ASP A 104 12.94 -8.54 1.47
C ASP A 104 11.51 -8.35 0.93
N GLY A 105 11.13 -7.11 0.68
CA GLY A 105 9.86 -6.73 0.07
C GLY A 105 10.06 -5.82 -1.14
N CYS A 106 9.45 -6.17 -2.26
CA CYS A 106 9.33 -5.34 -3.45
C CYS A 106 7.89 -4.84 -3.55
N ILE A 107 7.66 -3.58 -3.16
CA ILE A 107 6.33 -2.97 -3.24
C ILE A 107 6.10 -2.35 -4.61
N LEU A 108 4.91 -2.59 -5.18
CA LEU A 108 4.47 -1.95 -6.42
C LEU A 108 4.60 -0.43 -6.33
N PHE A 109 5.21 0.21 -7.32
CA PHE A 109 5.20 1.67 -7.46
C PHE A 109 3.86 2.12 -8.05
N SER A 110 3.03 2.73 -7.23
CA SER A 110 1.69 3.21 -7.56
C SER A 110 1.27 4.32 -6.59
N ASP A 111 0.05 4.82 -6.70
CA ASP A 111 -0.57 5.75 -5.77
C ASP A 111 -1.80 5.14 -5.10
N ILE A 112 -2.11 5.57 -3.86
CA ILE A 112 -3.33 5.16 -3.15
C ILE A 112 -4.60 5.63 -3.84
N LEU A 113 -4.52 6.66 -4.70
CA LEU A 113 -5.63 7.21 -5.47
C LEU A 113 -5.86 6.49 -6.82
N THR A 114 -4.95 5.61 -7.22
CA THR A 114 -5.06 4.86 -8.50
C THR A 114 -6.44 4.21 -8.76
N PRO A 115 -7.18 3.68 -7.77
CA PRO A 115 -8.51 3.11 -8.02
C PRO A 115 -9.62 4.14 -8.27
N LEU A 116 -9.43 5.43 -7.91
CA LEU A 116 -10.50 6.45 -7.96
C LEU A 116 -11.13 6.66 -9.34
N PRO A 117 -10.38 6.74 -10.48
CA PRO A 117 -10.99 6.87 -11.79
C PRO A 117 -11.96 5.72 -12.12
N GLY A 118 -11.62 4.50 -11.71
CA GLY A 118 -12.50 3.33 -11.82
C GLY A 118 -13.74 3.37 -10.94
N MET A 119 -13.82 4.34 -10.03
CA MET A 119 -14.99 4.63 -9.19
C MET A 119 -15.77 5.86 -9.67
N GLY A 120 -15.39 6.46 -10.82
CA GLY A 120 -16.00 7.68 -11.35
C GLY A 120 -15.49 8.97 -10.71
N VAL A 121 -14.31 8.94 -10.10
CA VAL A 121 -13.68 10.11 -9.45
C VAL A 121 -12.32 10.37 -10.05
N ASP A 122 -12.20 11.40 -10.86
CA ASP A 122 -10.93 11.80 -11.46
C ASP A 122 -10.01 12.47 -10.42
N PHE A 123 -8.73 12.19 -10.54
CA PHE A 123 -7.67 12.86 -9.77
C PHE A 123 -6.47 13.19 -10.65
N ASP A 124 -5.66 14.13 -10.18
CA ASP A 124 -4.34 14.40 -10.73
C ASP A 124 -3.32 14.57 -9.60
N ILE A 125 -2.04 14.48 -9.93
CA ILE A 125 -0.94 14.68 -8.98
C ILE A 125 -0.10 15.86 -9.47
N ASP A 126 -0.37 17.03 -8.90
CA ASP A 126 0.44 18.23 -9.09
C ASP A 126 1.77 18.07 -8.33
N GLU A 127 2.88 18.34 -9.00
CA GLU A 127 4.22 18.15 -8.41
C GLU A 127 4.53 19.05 -7.20
N LYS A 128 3.82 20.18 -7.05
CA LYS A 128 4.02 21.15 -5.98
C LYS A 128 3.01 20.99 -4.85
N VAL A 129 1.76 20.67 -5.18
CA VAL A 129 0.64 20.60 -4.25
C VAL A 129 0.34 19.17 -3.80
N GLY A 130 0.78 18.17 -4.59
CA GLY A 130 0.43 16.77 -4.41
C GLY A 130 -0.92 16.42 -5.05
N PRO A 131 -1.63 15.40 -4.54
CA PRO A 131 -2.91 14.97 -5.08
C PRO A 131 -3.97 16.07 -5.10
N VAL A 132 -4.66 16.20 -6.22
CA VAL A 132 -5.79 17.12 -6.45
C VAL A 132 -6.98 16.32 -6.95
N VAL A 133 -8.12 16.49 -6.30
CA VAL A 133 -9.38 15.79 -6.60
C VAL A 133 -10.50 16.82 -6.63
N THR A 134 -11.51 16.65 -7.51
CA THR A 134 -12.72 17.45 -7.43
C THR A 134 -13.45 17.15 -6.12
N PRO A 135 -13.69 18.16 -5.23
CA PRO A 135 -14.28 17.92 -3.93
C PRO A 135 -15.68 17.30 -4.02
N MET A 136 -15.94 16.28 -3.19
CA MET A 136 -17.22 15.59 -3.07
C MET A 136 -17.85 15.95 -1.72
N ARG A 137 -18.89 16.79 -1.72
CA ARG A 137 -19.48 17.32 -0.49
C ARG A 137 -21.00 17.25 -0.44
N THR A 138 -21.62 16.64 -1.45
CA THR A 138 -23.08 16.51 -1.54
C THR A 138 -23.48 15.07 -1.84
N TYR A 139 -24.73 14.71 -1.52
CA TYR A 139 -25.29 13.41 -1.89
C TYR A 139 -25.27 13.18 -3.40
N ASP A 140 -25.43 14.21 -4.22
CA ASP A 140 -25.39 14.08 -5.67
C ASP A 140 -23.98 13.82 -6.21
N ASP A 141 -22.94 14.27 -5.51
CA ASP A 141 -21.57 13.89 -5.85
C ASP A 141 -21.33 12.42 -5.56
N VAL A 142 -21.76 11.95 -4.38
CA VAL A 142 -21.55 10.55 -3.95
C VAL A 142 -22.33 9.55 -4.83
N LYS A 143 -23.51 9.94 -5.34
CA LYS A 143 -24.29 9.11 -6.30
C LYS A 143 -23.56 8.84 -7.62
N LYS A 144 -22.55 9.64 -7.98
CA LYS A 144 -21.73 9.43 -9.17
C LYS A 144 -20.69 8.32 -8.97
N MET A 145 -20.37 8.01 -7.70
CA MET A 145 -19.47 6.91 -7.40
C MET A 145 -20.12 5.56 -7.71
N HIS A 146 -19.33 4.66 -8.25
CA HIS A 146 -19.75 3.29 -8.51
C HIS A 146 -18.68 2.30 -8.02
N LEU A 147 -19.05 1.04 -7.88
CA LEU A 147 -18.11 -0.01 -7.54
C LEU A 147 -17.10 -0.18 -8.66
N ILE A 148 -15.82 -0.24 -8.30
CA ILE A 148 -14.74 -0.44 -9.27
C ILE A 148 -14.81 -1.85 -9.89
N ASP A 149 -14.53 -1.92 -11.19
CA ASP A 149 -13.99 -3.14 -11.82
C ASP A 149 -12.49 -2.93 -12.04
N PRO A 150 -11.62 -3.46 -11.15
CA PRO A 150 -10.18 -3.22 -11.22
C PRO A 150 -9.55 -3.76 -12.51
N SER A 151 -10.12 -4.82 -13.09
CA SER A 151 -9.60 -5.42 -14.33
C SER A 151 -9.72 -4.50 -15.53
N THR A 152 -10.73 -3.63 -15.52
CA THR A 152 -10.95 -2.62 -16.56
C THR A 152 -10.29 -1.29 -16.19
N ALA A 153 -10.35 -0.90 -14.92
CA ALA A 153 -9.92 0.41 -14.46
C ALA A 153 -8.39 0.53 -14.30
N ALA A 154 -7.72 -0.55 -13.89
CA ALA A 154 -6.29 -0.56 -13.62
C ALA A 154 -5.57 -1.84 -14.12
N PRO A 155 -5.73 -2.21 -15.40
CA PRO A 155 -5.10 -3.42 -15.96
C PRO A 155 -3.57 -3.37 -15.86
N PHE A 156 -2.98 -2.19 -15.92
CA PHE A 156 -1.54 -1.96 -15.77
C PHE A 156 -1.00 -2.41 -14.40
N VAL A 157 -1.83 -2.38 -13.36
CA VAL A 157 -1.45 -2.89 -12.02
C VAL A 157 -1.28 -4.40 -12.02
N ALA A 158 -2.18 -5.12 -12.69
CA ALA A 158 -2.08 -6.56 -12.83
C ALA A 158 -0.81 -6.98 -13.58
N GLU A 159 -0.54 -6.30 -14.71
CA GLU A 159 0.65 -6.54 -15.52
C GLU A 159 1.92 -6.28 -14.71
N ALA A 160 2.02 -5.13 -14.04
CA ALA A 160 3.17 -4.79 -13.22
C ALA A 160 3.41 -5.81 -12.08
N LEU A 161 2.35 -6.21 -11.34
CA LEU A 161 2.49 -7.18 -10.25
C LEU A 161 2.95 -8.55 -10.74
N ARG A 162 2.44 -9.03 -11.87
CA ARG A 162 2.86 -10.32 -12.47
C ARG A 162 4.32 -10.27 -12.87
N THR A 163 4.73 -9.20 -13.57
CA THR A 163 6.13 -9.01 -13.97
C THR A 163 7.05 -8.91 -12.74
N LEU A 164 6.66 -8.17 -11.70
CA LEU A 164 7.45 -8.12 -10.46
C LEU A 164 7.66 -9.51 -9.82
N ARG A 165 6.63 -10.39 -9.86
CA ARG A 165 6.74 -11.76 -9.35
C ARG A 165 7.72 -12.62 -10.16
N GLU A 166 7.87 -12.33 -11.44
CA GLU A 166 8.80 -13.04 -12.34
C GLU A 166 10.24 -12.52 -12.20
N GLU A 167 10.40 -11.20 -11.88
CA GLU A 167 11.70 -10.54 -11.84
C GLU A 167 12.43 -10.68 -10.49
N VAL A 168 11.69 -10.72 -9.38
CA VAL A 168 12.32 -10.85 -8.05
C VAL A 168 12.68 -12.31 -7.74
N THR A 169 13.65 -12.50 -6.83
CA THR A 169 13.99 -13.86 -6.37
C THR A 169 12.84 -14.48 -5.56
N PRO A 170 12.76 -15.82 -5.49
CA PRO A 170 11.70 -16.50 -4.74
C PRO A 170 11.61 -16.14 -3.25
N GLU A 171 12.71 -15.67 -2.66
CA GLU A 171 12.79 -15.25 -1.25
C GLU A 171 12.24 -13.84 -1.02
N THR A 172 12.02 -13.05 -2.08
CA THR A 172 11.49 -11.69 -2.01
C THR A 172 9.97 -11.68 -2.13
N ALA A 173 9.28 -11.00 -1.21
CA ALA A 173 7.84 -10.81 -1.28
C ALA A 173 7.46 -9.66 -2.21
N VAL A 174 6.50 -9.86 -3.11
CA VAL A 174 5.86 -8.76 -3.85
C VAL A 174 4.69 -8.23 -3.03
N LEU A 175 4.72 -6.93 -2.76
CA LEU A 175 3.75 -6.26 -1.91
C LEU A 175 2.80 -5.41 -2.74
N GLY A 176 1.50 -5.64 -2.53
CA GLY A 176 0.45 -4.74 -2.96
C GLY A 176 0.06 -3.76 -1.86
N PHE A 177 -0.68 -2.72 -2.21
CA PHE A 177 -1.21 -1.80 -1.22
C PHE A 177 -2.49 -1.10 -1.68
N VAL A 178 -3.23 -0.61 -0.69
CA VAL A 178 -4.40 0.24 -0.90
C VAL A 178 -4.38 1.41 0.09
N GLY A 179 -4.96 2.54 -0.31
CA GLY A 179 -5.36 3.56 0.65
C GLY A 179 -6.54 3.08 1.48
N CYS A 180 -6.66 3.54 2.71
CA CYS A 180 -7.82 3.24 3.54
C CYS A 180 -8.97 4.21 3.26
N PRO A 181 -10.24 3.80 3.46
CA PRO A 181 -11.41 4.64 3.19
C PRO A 181 -11.34 6.03 3.82
N TYR A 182 -10.94 6.14 5.09
CA TYR A 182 -10.86 7.46 5.73
C TYR A 182 -9.80 8.36 5.08
N THR A 183 -8.61 7.84 4.82
CA THR A 183 -7.56 8.59 4.13
C THR A 183 -7.98 9.02 2.73
N LEU A 184 -8.62 8.17 1.94
CA LEU A 184 -9.13 8.57 0.62
C LEU A 184 -10.28 9.56 0.74
N ALA A 185 -11.20 9.39 1.70
CA ALA A 185 -12.28 10.34 1.96
C ALA A 185 -11.73 11.73 2.30
N THR A 186 -10.58 11.84 3.00
CA THR A 186 -9.96 13.16 3.23
C THR A 186 -9.62 13.86 1.93
N TYR A 187 -9.01 13.15 0.95
CA TYR A 187 -8.73 13.74 -0.36
C TYR A 187 -10.00 14.11 -1.11
N LEU A 188 -11.03 13.24 -1.09
CA LEU A 188 -12.31 13.50 -1.75
C LEU A 188 -13.05 14.71 -1.16
N VAL A 189 -13.02 14.90 0.15
CA VAL A 189 -13.76 15.98 0.81
C VAL A 189 -12.96 17.29 0.83
N GLU A 190 -11.64 17.23 1.11
CA GLU A 190 -10.76 18.42 1.11
C GLU A 190 -10.46 18.89 -0.33
N GLY A 191 -10.40 17.99 -1.31
CA GLY A 191 -10.03 18.26 -2.70
C GLY A 191 -8.53 18.34 -2.96
N LYS A 192 -7.72 18.33 -1.91
CA LYS A 192 -6.25 18.39 -1.92
C LYS A 192 -5.68 17.97 -0.59
N THR A 193 -4.34 17.87 -0.50
CA THR A 193 -3.68 17.70 0.79
C THR A 193 -4.00 18.85 1.75
N SER A 194 -4.45 18.53 2.96
CA SER A 194 -4.79 19.49 4.02
C SER A 194 -3.91 19.25 5.25
N LYS A 195 -3.69 20.28 6.07
CA LYS A 195 -3.00 20.17 7.36
C LYS A 195 -3.97 19.92 8.50
N GLU A 196 -5.16 20.52 8.43
CA GLU A 196 -6.13 20.54 9.53
C GLU A 196 -7.33 19.63 9.31
N TYR A 197 -7.56 19.18 8.06
CA TYR A 197 -8.69 18.30 7.70
C TYR A 197 -10.05 18.86 8.14
N LEU A 198 -10.27 20.17 7.96
CA LEU A 198 -11.45 20.88 8.50
C LEU A 198 -12.74 20.48 7.78
N GLU A 199 -12.72 20.29 6.46
CA GLU A 199 -13.93 20.01 5.71
C GLU A 199 -14.46 18.59 6.02
N ILE A 200 -13.57 17.58 6.09
CA ILE A 200 -13.99 16.23 6.46
C ILE A 200 -14.46 16.16 7.91
N LYS A 201 -13.79 16.87 8.84
CA LYS A 201 -14.23 16.94 10.25
C LYS A 201 -15.57 17.66 10.35
N LYS A 202 -15.78 18.74 9.60
CA LYS A 202 -17.07 19.42 9.53
C LYS A 202 -18.14 18.46 9.04
N MET A 203 -17.89 17.74 7.93
CA MET A 203 -18.82 16.75 7.41
C MET A 203 -19.13 15.65 8.43
N ALA A 204 -18.13 15.15 9.15
CA ALA A 204 -18.32 14.13 10.20
C ALA A 204 -19.32 14.59 11.27
N PHE A 205 -19.32 15.87 11.63
CA PHE A 205 -20.18 16.38 12.71
C PHE A 205 -21.50 17.03 12.23
N THR A 206 -21.59 17.43 10.94
CA THR A 206 -22.82 18.08 10.42
C THR A 206 -23.61 17.14 9.49
N GLU A 207 -22.94 16.27 8.76
CA GLU A 207 -23.55 15.37 7.76
C GLU A 207 -22.94 13.94 7.86
N PRO A 208 -22.94 13.30 9.05
CA PRO A 208 -22.28 12.01 9.25
C PRO A 208 -22.78 10.92 8.29
N LYS A 209 -24.06 10.93 7.92
CA LYS A 209 -24.64 9.98 6.95
C LYS A 209 -23.98 10.09 5.57
N LEU A 210 -23.68 11.29 5.13
CA LEU A 210 -22.98 11.53 3.87
C LEU A 210 -21.55 10.98 3.93
N LEU A 211 -20.84 11.25 5.03
CA LEU A 211 -19.49 10.71 5.22
C LEU A 211 -19.50 9.17 5.25
N HIS A 212 -20.43 8.55 5.97
CA HIS A 212 -20.59 7.10 5.99
C HIS A 212 -20.86 6.50 4.59
N MET A 213 -21.62 7.20 3.74
CA MET A 213 -21.83 6.76 2.35
C MET A 213 -20.53 6.79 1.54
N ILE A 214 -19.73 7.86 1.65
CA ILE A 214 -18.41 7.96 1.00
C ILE A 214 -17.52 6.82 1.47
N LEU A 215 -17.39 6.65 2.80
CA LEU A 215 -16.53 5.65 3.41
C LEU A 215 -16.91 4.22 3.00
N LYS A 216 -18.22 3.93 2.93
CA LYS A 216 -18.71 2.62 2.51
C LYS A 216 -18.41 2.34 1.04
N ASN A 217 -18.67 3.28 0.14
CA ASN A 217 -18.38 3.12 -1.29
C ASN A 217 -16.88 2.91 -1.54
N LEU A 218 -16.04 3.64 -0.79
CA LEU A 218 -14.59 3.44 -0.81
C LEU A 218 -14.22 2.05 -0.29
N ALA A 219 -14.75 1.62 0.86
CA ALA A 219 -14.41 0.33 1.45
C ALA A 219 -14.76 -0.84 0.51
N ASP A 220 -15.96 -0.81 -0.09
CA ASP A 220 -16.40 -1.84 -1.03
C ASP A 220 -15.45 -1.92 -2.25
N SER A 221 -15.11 -0.78 -2.84
CA SER A 221 -14.22 -0.73 -4.02
C SER A 221 -12.76 -1.06 -3.70
N LEU A 222 -12.25 -0.59 -2.56
CA LEU A 222 -10.87 -0.86 -2.16
C LEU A 222 -10.66 -2.32 -1.76
N ALA A 223 -11.69 -2.98 -1.23
CA ALA A 223 -11.64 -4.41 -0.99
C ALA A 223 -11.50 -5.20 -2.31
N GLU A 224 -12.31 -4.88 -3.34
CA GLU A 224 -12.18 -5.50 -4.67
C GLU A 224 -10.80 -5.20 -5.30
N TYR A 225 -10.29 -3.98 -5.13
CA TYR A 225 -8.97 -3.62 -5.65
C TYR A 225 -7.82 -4.35 -4.92
N ALA A 226 -7.96 -4.60 -3.60
CA ALA A 226 -7.00 -5.40 -2.86
C ALA A 226 -7.01 -6.88 -3.30
N LEU A 227 -8.20 -7.46 -3.49
CA LEU A 227 -8.36 -8.82 -4.02
C LEU A 227 -7.74 -8.95 -5.42
N PHE A 228 -7.98 -7.97 -6.29
CA PHE A 228 -7.38 -7.93 -7.63
C PHE A 228 -5.85 -7.92 -7.59
N GLN A 229 -5.23 -7.17 -6.67
CA GLN A 229 -3.77 -7.17 -6.50
C GLN A 229 -3.26 -8.55 -6.04
N ILE A 230 -3.95 -9.20 -5.11
CA ILE A 230 -3.59 -10.56 -4.65
C ILE A 230 -3.68 -11.56 -5.81
N GLU A 231 -4.75 -11.53 -6.58
CA GLU A 231 -4.97 -12.41 -7.75
C GLU A 231 -3.89 -12.23 -8.83
N ASN A 232 -3.27 -11.06 -8.86
CA ASN A 232 -2.23 -10.72 -9.83
C ASN A 232 -0.81 -10.72 -9.27
N GLY A 233 -0.60 -11.26 -8.06
CA GLY A 233 0.74 -11.56 -7.58
C GLY A 233 1.16 -10.90 -6.26
N ALA A 234 0.35 -10.00 -5.70
CA ALA A 234 0.64 -9.46 -4.38
C ALA A 234 0.52 -10.56 -3.30
N GLN A 235 1.54 -10.70 -2.47
CA GLN A 235 1.62 -11.73 -1.41
C GLN A 235 1.30 -11.17 -0.02
N LEU A 236 1.22 -9.85 0.09
CA LEU A 236 0.84 -9.10 1.28
C LEU A 236 0.16 -7.81 0.83
N ILE A 237 -0.85 -7.34 1.58
CA ILE A 237 -1.50 -6.06 1.33
C ILE A 237 -1.20 -5.09 2.47
N GLN A 238 -0.53 -3.97 2.10
CA GLN A 238 -0.31 -2.82 2.98
C GLN A 238 -1.50 -1.86 2.86
N ILE A 239 -2.16 -1.54 3.97
CA ILE A 239 -3.29 -0.61 4.02
C ILE A 239 -2.79 0.71 4.63
N PHE A 240 -2.82 1.79 3.84
CA PHE A 240 -2.37 3.10 4.28
C PHE A 240 -3.55 3.96 4.74
N ASP A 241 -3.69 4.14 6.04
CA ASP A 241 -4.65 5.09 6.63
C ASP A 241 -3.92 6.29 7.27
N SER A 242 -2.99 6.85 6.51
CA SER A 242 -2.04 7.87 6.96
C SER A 242 -2.69 9.04 7.70
N TRP A 243 -3.92 9.40 7.36
CA TRP A 243 -4.61 10.57 7.91
C TRP A 243 -5.54 10.25 9.09
N ALA A 244 -5.78 8.97 9.39
CA ALA A 244 -6.61 8.59 10.54
C ALA A 244 -6.02 9.00 11.90
N GLY A 245 -4.71 9.26 11.98
CA GLY A 245 -4.06 9.79 13.18
C GLY A 245 -4.52 11.20 13.61
N HIS A 246 -5.30 11.89 12.77
CA HIS A 246 -5.95 13.15 13.11
C HIS A 246 -7.33 12.98 13.78
N LEU A 247 -7.81 11.74 13.89
CA LEU A 247 -9.05 11.40 14.58
C LEU A 247 -8.83 11.21 16.08
N SER A 248 -9.81 11.62 16.88
CA SER A 248 -9.89 11.15 18.24
C SER A 248 -10.12 9.63 18.28
N PRO A 249 -9.79 8.92 19.39
CA PRO A 249 -10.11 7.49 19.51
C PRO A 249 -11.58 7.16 19.23
N ARG A 250 -12.51 8.01 19.68
CA ARG A 250 -13.95 7.86 19.41
C ARG A 250 -14.28 7.99 17.93
N ASP A 251 -13.75 9.02 17.28
CA ASP A 251 -14.05 9.28 15.87
C ASP A 251 -13.38 8.23 14.96
N TYR A 252 -12.24 7.68 15.39
CA TYR A 252 -11.63 6.53 14.74
C TYR A 252 -12.53 5.29 14.79
N ASP A 253 -13.11 5.00 15.96
CA ASP A 253 -14.03 3.88 16.15
C ASP A 253 -15.29 4.05 15.28
N GLU A 254 -15.70 5.27 14.95
CA GLU A 254 -16.89 5.58 14.14
C GLU A 254 -16.58 5.67 12.64
N PHE A 255 -15.52 6.39 12.24
CA PHE A 255 -15.29 6.77 10.83
C PHE A 255 -14.11 6.05 10.15
N ALA A 256 -13.27 5.32 10.87
CA ALA A 256 -12.13 4.62 10.26
C ALA A 256 -12.15 3.10 10.49
N ALA A 257 -12.15 2.64 11.74
CA ALA A 257 -12.03 1.23 12.07
C ALA A 257 -13.06 0.30 11.39
N PRO A 258 -14.36 0.66 11.29
CA PRO A 258 -15.35 -0.21 10.64
C PRO A 258 -15.04 -0.44 9.16
N TYR A 259 -14.53 0.57 8.48
CA TYR A 259 -14.23 0.53 7.04
C TYR A 259 -12.87 -0.14 6.75
N GLN A 260 -11.89 -0.01 7.66
CA GLN A 260 -10.69 -0.87 7.63
C GLN A 260 -11.09 -2.34 7.75
N LYS A 261 -11.94 -2.65 8.73
CA LYS A 261 -12.41 -4.01 8.98
C LYS A 261 -13.14 -4.61 7.78
N MET A 262 -13.96 -3.84 7.06
CA MET A 262 -14.63 -4.31 5.84
C MET A 262 -13.62 -4.81 4.80
N ILE A 263 -12.53 -4.09 4.57
CA ILE A 263 -11.47 -4.50 3.63
C ILE A 263 -10.76 -5.76 4.14
N LEU A 264 -10.40 -5.78 5.43
CA LEU A 264 -9.72 -6.91 6.05
C LEU A 264 -10.57 -8.18 6.01
N ASP A 265 -11.84 -8.10 6.38
CA ASP A 265 -12.78 -9.24 6.37
C ASP A 265 -12.90 -9.81 4.95
N LYS A 266 -13.04 -8.96 3.93
CA LYS A 266 -13.16 -9.37 2.54
C LYS A 266 -11.90 -10.07 2.03
N ILE A 267 -10.72 -9.56 2.39
CA ILE A 267 -9.45 -10.22 2.06
C ILE A 267 -9.37 -11.58 2.76
N LYS A 268 -9.67 -11.64 4.07
CA LYS A 268 -9.55 -12.86 4.87
C LYS A 268 -10.59 -13.93 4.51
N GLU A 269 -11.77 -13.52 4.06
CA GLU A 269 -12.78 -14.44 3.55
C GLU A 269 -12.26 -15.26 2.35
N LYS A 270 -11.57 -14.60 1.42
CA LYS A 270 -11.10 -15.23 0.16
C LYS A 270 -9.66 -15.75 0.27
N TYR A 271 -8.78 -15.02 0.96
CA TYR A 271 -7.35 -15.30 1.09
C TYR A 271 -6.90 -15.25 2.55
N PRO A 272 -7.30 -16.22 3.40
CA PRO A 272 -7.05 -16.19 4.84
C PRO A 272 -5.56 -16.18 5.22
N THR A 273 -4.70 -16.70 4.36
CA THR A 273 -3.24 -16.80 4.60
C THR A 273 -2.44 -15.59 4.10
N VAL A 274 -3.05 -14.67 3.34
CA VAL A 274 -2.38 -13.46 2.87
C VAL A 274 -2.28 -12.47 4.03
N PRO A 275 -1.06 -12.08 4.45
CA PRO A 275 -0.91 -11.11 5.52
C PRO A 275 -1.40 -9.72 5.11
N THR A 276 -1.96 -9.01 6.10
CA THR A 276 -2.39 -7.62 5.98
C THR A 276 -1.65 -6.75 6.96
N VAL A 277 -1.29 -5.53 6.54
CA VAL A 277 -0.59 -4.55 7.38
C VAL A 277 -1.35 -3.23 7.33
N THR A 278 -1.63 -2.62 8.48
CA THR A 278 -2.23 -1.27 8.54
C THR A 278 -1.23 -0.27 9.10
N TYR A 279 -1.08 0.87 8.43
CA TYR A 279 -0.26 1.98 8.84
C TYR A 279 -1.09 3.23 9.07
N ILE A 280 -0.86 3.90 10.20
CA ILE A 280 -1.40 5.22 10.53
C ILE A 280 -0.26 6.11 11.02
N LYS A 281 -0.12 7.31 10.46
CA LYS A 281 0.81 8.31 10.97
C LYS A 281 0.27 8.92 12.27
N HIS A 282 1.12 9.08 13.28
CA HIS A 282 0.72 9.53 14.63
C HIS A 282 -0.29 8.59 15.31
N SER A 283 -0.05 7.30 15.17
CA SER A 283 -0.94 6.24 15.63
C SER A 283 -0.94 6.01 17.15
N GLY A 284 -0.11 6.69 17.91
CA GLY A 284 0.09 6.43 19.35
C GLY A 284 -1.19 6.32 20.18
N ALA A 285 -2.26 7.06 19.86
CA ALA A 285 -3.54 6.96 20.55
C ALA A 285 -4.46 5.82 20.04
N LEU A 286 -4.09 5.15 18.94
CA LEU A 286 -4.98 4.26 18.17
C LEU A 286 -4.51 2.80 18.11
N ILE A 287 -3.35 2.45 18.64
CA ILE A 287 -2.67 1.16 18.44
C ILE A 287 -3.58 -0.02 18.79
N GLU A 288 -4.22 -0.02 19.97
CA GLU A 288 -5.11 -1.09 20.41
C GLU A 288 -6.34 -1.22 19.49
N ARG A 289 -6.83 -0.08 18.98
CA ARG A 289 -7.97 -0.04 18.06
C ARG A 289 -7.60 -0.58 16.68
N MET A 290 -6.42 -0.21 16.18
CA MET A 290 -5.87 -0.78 14.94
C MET A 290 -5.75 -2.31 15.06
N ALA A 291 -5.18 -2.80 16.16
CA ALA A 291 -5.03 -4.22 16.41
C ALA A 291 -6.37 -4.95 16.53
N ALA A 292 -7.40 -4.29 17.08
CA ALA A 292 -8.74 -4.82 17.25
C ALA A 292 -9.53 -4.95 15.93
N THR A 293 -9.09 -4.32 14.82
CA THR A 293 -9.73 -4.50 13.50
C THR A 293 -9.52 -5.90 12.90
N GLY A 294 -8.57 -6.67 13.43
CA GLY A 294 -8.22 -8.00 12.92
C GLY A 294 -7.05 -8.01 11.94
N VAL A 295 -6.37 -6.88 11.76
CA VAL A 295 -5.14 -6.82 10.96
C VAL A 295 -4.06 -7.75 11.51
N ASP A 296 -3.27 -8.38 10.64
CA ASP A 296 -2.20 -9.28 11.07
C ASP A 296 -1.02 -8.51 11.66
N VAL A 297 -0.65 -7.39 11.05
CA VAL A 297 0.51 -6.58 11.44
C VAL A 297 0.11 -5.10 11.57
N VAL A 298 0.43 -4.50 12.71
CA VAL A 298 0.31 -3.05 12.89
C VAL A 298 1.63 -2.38 12.57
N SER A 299 1.63 -1.45 11.61
CA SER A 299 2.80 -0.65 11.26
C SER A 299 2.82 0.62 12.10
N LEU A 300 3.83 0.74 12.96
CA LEU A 300 3.99 1.85 13.89
C LEU A 300 4.76 3.00 13.23
N ASP A 301 4.38 4.22 13.56
CA ASP A 301 5.21 5.38 13.26
C ASP A 301 6.34 5.53 14.30
N TRP A 302 7.28 6.42 14.01
CA TRP A 302 8.50 6.62 14.82
C TRP A 302 8.27 7.25 16.19
N THR A 303 7.06 7.72 16.50
CA THR A 303 6.74 8.38 17.78
C THR A 303 6.39 7.38 18.87
N VAL A 304 6.28 6.11 18.53
CA VAL A 304 5.89 5.02 19.43
C VAL A 304 7.13 4.20 19.83
N ASP A 305 7.33 3.95 21.11
CA ASP A 305 8.32 2.96 21.56
C ASP A 305 7.92 1.57 21.06
N MET A 306 8.87 0.82 20.50
CA MET A 306 8.59 -0.47 19.87
C MET A 306 8.10 -1.52 20.88
N ALA A 307 8.64 -1.55 22.09
CA ALA A 307 8.21 -2.52 23.11
C ALA A 307 6.80 -2.20 23.61
N GLU A 308 6.53 -0.91 23.89
CA GLU A 308 5.18 -0.45 24.26
C GLU A 308 4.17 -0.73 23.13
N GLY A 309 4.53 -0.44 21.88
CA GLY A 309 3.70 -0.72 20.72
C GLY A 309 3.30 -2.18 20.61
N ARG A 310 4.24 -3.11 20.78
CA ARG A 310 3.96 -4.55 20.78
C ARG A 310 3.01 -4.99 21.89
N GLU A 311 3.23 -4.50 23.10
CA GLU A 311 2.35 -4.80 24.23
C GLU A 311 0.92 -4.31 23.95
N ARG A 312 0.78 -3.10 23.45
CA ARG A 312 -0.52 -2.50 23.12
C ARG A 312 -1.22 -3.22 21.97
N ILE A 313 -0.50 -3.70 20.97
CA ILE A 313 -1.05 -4.54 19.89
C ILE A 313 -1.62 -5.83 20.50
N ALA A 314 -0.87 -6.53 21.33
CA ALA A 314 -1.32 -7.76 21.98
C ALA A 314 -2.56 -7.52 22.86
N ASN A 315 -2.57 -6.43 23.62
CA ASN A 315 -3.71 -6.04 24.46
C ASN A 315 -4.96 -5.70 23.63
N GLY A 316 -4.82 -4.99 22.53
CA GLY A 316 -5.92 -4.66 21.61
C GLY A 316 -6.55 -5.91 21.00
N ARG A 317 -5.73 -6.85 20.51
CA ARG A 317 -6.18 -8.15 19.98
C ARG A 317 -6.90 -8.98 21.04
N ALA A 318 -6.32 -9.11 22.21
CA ALA A 318 -6.92 -9.87 23.31
C ALA A 318 -8.30 -9.33 23.72
N LYS A 319 -8.44 -8.01 23.84
CA LYS A 319 -9.72 -7.34 24.13
C LYS A 319 -10.78 -7.60 23.05
N ALA A 320 -10.35 -7.72 21.80
CA ALA A 320 -11.22 -8.02 20.65
C ALA A 320 -11.48 -9.53 20.46
N GLY A 321 -10.94 -10.40 21.31
CA GLY A 321 -11.07 -11.86 21.19
C GLY A 321 -10.28 -12.47 20.03
N ILE A 322 -9.27 -11.74 19.51
CA ILE A 322 -8.43 -12.18 18.40
C ILE A 322 -7.21 -12.93 18.96
N SER A 323 -7.00 -14.17 18.53
CA SER A 323 -5.89 -15.00 19.00
C SER A 323 -4.52 -14.51 18.51
N GLY A 324 -3.50 -14.77 19.31
CA GLY A 324 -2.10 -14.43 19.04
C GLY A 324 -1.76 -12.95 19.28
N PRO A 325 -0.47 -12.66 19.48
CA PRO A 325 -0.01 -11.31 19.86
C PRO A 325 -0.09 -10.28 18.73
N GLY A 326 -0.23 -10.73 17.47
CA GLY A 326 -0.12 -9.90 16.27
C GLY A 326 1.33 -9.57 15.89
N GLY A 327 1.52 -9.17 14.66
CA GLY A 327 2.79 -8.68 14.15
C GLY A 327 2.95 -7.17 14.34
N VAL A 328 4.20 -6.70 14.25
CA VAL A 328 4.54 -5.29 14.24
C VAL A 328 5.47 -4.98 13.06
N GLN A 329 5.25 -3.85 12.40
CA GLN A 329 6.14 -3.32 11.38
C GLN A 329 6.68 -1.95 11.80
N GLY A 330 7.92 -1.67 11.47
CA GLY A 330 8.54 -0.36 11.70
C GLY A 330 9.72 -0.46 12.65
N ASN A 331 10.17 0.66 13.27
CA ASN A 331 9.60 2.00 13.10
C ASN A 331 10.73 3.07 13.20
N LEU A 332 11.84 2.83 12.49
CA LEU A 332 12.94 3.79 12.52
C LEU A 332 12.48 5.16 12.01
N ASP A 333 12.80 6.22 12.75
CA ASP A 333 12.58 7.58 12.26
C ASP A 333 13.40 7.78 10.97
N PRO A 334 12.77 8.16 9.84
CA PRO A 334 13.50 8.44 8.60
C PRO A 334 14.61 9.48 8.76
N GLY A 335 14.47 10.39 9.73
CA GLY A 335 15.47 11.39 10.07
C GLY A 335 16.80 10.79 10.55
N VAL A 336 16.79 9.59 11.13
CA VAL A 336 18.01 8.89 11.56
C VAL A 336 18.91 8.55 10.37
N LEU A 337 18.34 8.37 9.18
CA LEU A 337 19.11 8.10 7.96
C LEU A 337 19.94 9.30 7.46
N PHE A 338 19.86 10.47 8.09
CA PHE A 338 20.80 11.58 7.87
C PHE A 338 21.99 11.54 8.83
N GLY A 339 21.98 10.65 9.82
CA GLY A 339 23.07 10.45 10.77
C GLY A 339 24.25 9.67 10.21
N ASP A 340 25.26 9.45 11.04
CA ASP A 340 26.36 8.55 10.72
C ASP A 340 25.96 7.07 10.84
N PHE A 341 26.79 6.19 10.33
CA PHE A 341 26.54 4.75 10.34
C PHE A 341 26.42 4.18 11.77
N ALA A 342 27.15 4.73 12.73
CA ALA A 342 27.07 4.28 14.13
C ALA A 342 25.67 4.55 14.72
N THR A 343 25.16 5.75 14.50
CA THR A 343 23.80 6.15 14.92
C THR A 343 22.72 5.32 14.23
N ILE A 344 22.84 5.11 12.91
CA ILE A 344 21.89 4.29 12.15
C ILE A 344 21.85 2.86 12.72
N LYS A 345 23.02 2.27 12.96
CA LYS A 345 23.14 0.91 13.51
C LYS A 345 22.53 0.82 14.90
N GLU A 346 22.92 1.71 15.82
CA GLU A 346 22.45 1.73 17.20
C GLU A 346 20.92 1.78 17.26
N ARG A 347 20.30 2.71 16.53
CA ARG A 347 18.85 2.90 16.53
C ARG A 347 18.09 1.75 15.87
N ALA A 348 18.63 1.19 14.78
CA ALA A 348 18.00 0.04 14.14
C ALA A 348 18.07 -1.21 15.04
N GLU A 349 19.22 -1.49 15.67
CA GLU A 349 19.37 -2.62 16.59
C GLU A 349 18.51 -2.49 17.84
N GLU A 350 18.38 -1.28 18.41
CA GLU A 350 17.49 -1.00 19.54
C GLU A 350 16.05 -1.39 19.21
N ILE A 351 15.53 -0.97 18.06
CA ILE A 351 14.18 -1.30 17.61
C ILE A 351 14.01 -2.81 17.46
N MET A 352 14.95 -3.49 16.78
CA MET A 352 14.86 -4.94 16.58
C MET A 352 14.92 -5.72 17.90
N LYS A 353 15.77 -5.32 18.85
CA LYS A 353 15.83 -5.91 20.20
C LYS A 353 14.50 -5.75 20.95
N LYS A 354 13.90 -4.56 20.93
CA LYS A 354 12.59 -4.27 21.53
C LYS A 354 11.44 -5.02 20.85
N ALA A 355 11.51 -5.16 19.54
CA ALA A 355 10.49 -5.90 18.79
C ALA A 355 10.52 -7.41 19.06
N GLY A 356 11.66 -7.99 19.40
CA GLY A 356 11.81 -9.41 19.67
C GLY A 356 11.87 -10.28 18.39
N PRO A 357 12.07 -11.60 18.57
CA PRO A 357 12.46 -12.51 17.48
C PRO A 357 11.33 -13.00 16.57
N THR A 358 10.08 -12.64 16.84
CA THR A 358 8.93 -13.15 16.08
C THR A 358 7.97 -12.03 15.70
N GLY A 359 7.37 -12.13 14.50
CA GLY A 359 6.31 -11.22 14.07
C GLY A 359 6.78 -9.79 13.86
N HIS A 360 8.07 -9.54 13.58
CA HIS A 360 8.62 -8.22 13.31
C HIS A 360 9.06 -8.09 11.85
N VAL A 361 8.61 -7.04 11.19
CA VAL A 361 9.08 -6.57 9.89
C VAL A 361 9.74 -5.21 10.09
N MET A 362 11.07 -5.13 9.91
CA MET A 362 11.76 -3.85 10.05
C MET A 362 11.40 -2.90 8.90
N ASN A 363 11.12 -1.67 9.24
CA ASN A 363 10.77 -0.61 8.32
C ASN A 363 11.08 0.77 8.94
N LEU A 364 10.93 1.81 8.16
CA LEU A 364 10.89 3.17 8.66
C LEU A 364 9.51 3.45 9.29
N GLY A 365 9.44 4.36 10.22
CA GLY A 365 8.20 4.83 10.83
C GLY A 365 7.38 5.78 9.93
N HIS A 366 7.92 6.17 8.79
CA HIS A 366 7.27 6.90 7.70
C HIS A 366 8.03 6.65 6.39
N GLY A 367 7.58 7.26 5.29
CA GLY A 367 8.30 7.18 4.02
C GLY A 367 9.71 7.77 4.12
N ILE A 368 10.66 7.14 3.42
CA ILE A 368 12.03 7.66 3.30
C ILE A 368 12.01 9.07 2.71
N GLU A 369 12.87 9.93 3.23
CA GLU A 369 12.97 11.32 2.78
C GLU A 369 13.73 11.42 1.44
N ALA A 370 13.31 12.36 0.59
CA ALA A 370 13.87 12.53 -0.75
C ALA A 370 15.36 12.91 -0.77
N ALA A 371 15.87 13.51 0.31
CA ALA A 371 17.27 13.94 0.47
C ALA A 371 18.13 12.90 1.22
N THR A 372 17.58 11.75 1.59
CA THR A 372 18.34 10.69 2.28
C THR A 372 19.50 10.22 1.39
N PRO A 373 20.74 10.15 1.91
CA PRO A 373 21.88 9.58 1.19
C PRO A 373 21.61 8.11 0.85
N GLU A 374 21.88 7.72 -0.41
CA GLU A 374 21.66 6.32 -0.87
C GLU A 374 22.51 5.33 -0.04
N GLU A 375 23.74 5.69 0.31
CA GLU A 375 24.63 4.90 1.15
C GLU A 375 24.08 4.65 2.56
N ASN A 376 23.39 5.63 3.14
CA ASN A 376 22.78 5.48 4.46
C ASN A 376 21.56 4.56 4.42
N ALA A 377 20.76 4.64 3.35
CA ALA A 377 19.66 3.71 3.11
C ALA A 377 20.19 2.28 2.91
N ALA A 378 21.24 2.10 2.13
CA ALA A 378 21.89 0.81 1.93
C ALA A 378 22.46 0.25 3.25
N TYR A 379 23.14 1.07 4.03
CA TYR A 379 23.72 0.67 5.32
C TYR A 379 22.64 0.27 6.34
N PHE A 380 21.51 0.96 6.36
CA PHE A 380 20.36 0.57 7.19
C PHE A 380 19.87 -0.84 6.83
N ILE A 381 19.65 -1.13 5.54
CA ILE A 381 19.21 -2.45 5.09
C ILE A 381 20.25 -3.52 5.44
N GLU A 382 21.55 -3.25 5.20
CA GLU A 382 22.64 -4.17 5.54
C GLU A 382 22.68 -4.45 7.05
N THR A 383 22.54 -3.43 7.88
CA THR A 383 22.49 -3.56 9.35
C THR A 383 21.39 -4.50 9.77
N VAL A 384 20.18 -4.33 9.24
CA VAL A 384 19.04 -5.20 9.58
C VAL A 384 19.27 -6.63 9.10
N ARG A 385 19.76 -6.82 7.89
CA ARG A 385 20.02 -8.17 7.33
C ARG A 385 21.08 -8.94 8.10
N ASN A 386 22.03 -8.24 8.70
CA ASN A 386 23.12 -8.85 9.49
C ASN A 386 22.76 -9.04 10.97
N PHE A 387 21.69 -8.41 11.45
CA PHE A 387 21.26 -8.57 12.84
C PHE A 387 20.72 -9.98 13.11
N ARG A 388 21.06 -10.52 14.27
CA ARG A 388 20.52 -11.77 14.82
C ARG A 388 20.12 -11.55 16.26
N HIS A 389 18.96 -12.05 16.65
CA HIS A 389 18.59 -12.12 18.07
C HIS A 389 19.51 -13.12 18.76
N GLU A 390 19.97 -12.76 19.95
CA GLU A 390 20.67 -13.70 20.82
C GLU A 390 19.73 -14.90 21.15
N ALA A 391 20.31 -16.10 21.19
CA ALA A 391 19.57 -17.34 21.37
C ALA A 391 19.00 -17.47 22.79
#